data_2a182accb991ed26696790aa16af07a7
#
_entry.id   2a182accb991ed26696790aa16af07a7
#
_cell.length_a   1.000
_cell.length_b   1.000
_cell.length_c   1.000
_cell.angle_alpha   90.00
_cell.angle_beta   90.00
_cell.angle_gamma   90.00
#
_symmetry.space_group_name_H-M   'P 1'
#
loop_
_entity.id
_entity.type
_entity.pdbx_description
1 polymer ?
#
loop_
_entity_poly.entity_id
_entity_poly.type
_entity_poly.pdbx_seq_one_letter_code
_entity_poly.pdbx_strand_id
1 'polypeptide(L)'
;MIPRFKLSPSGPEVSALAYGLWRLADDPAGTSTARVREKIETCLEVGVTTMDHADIYGLYTCEGLFGRMLREAPQLRDRMEIVTKCGINVPCAHRPGVHARNYDTTGPAIERCVDRSLRELNTDRIDVLLIHRPDWLTSAEETARGLQRVVQAGKVRSVGVSNYTTHQFALLAHFLGRVPVTNQVEVSLLRMDAIYDGTLDQCQAAGVHPMAWSPLGGGRLLSGHDEASARTRTALARVSADLGVSAEQVALAWVTMLPSRPQVVIGTNQPSRIRDAAGGARLVLSREQWYALWEAAQGRNIP
;
A
#
# COMPACT_ATOMS: atom_id res chain seq x y z
N MET A 1 1.70 -20.77 3.76
CA MET A 1 1.80 -19.55 2.91
C MET A 1 0.64 -18.61 3.27
N ILE A 2 0.79 -17.31 3.13
CA ILE A 2 -0.28 -16.34 3.36
C ILE A 2 -1.34 -16.45 2.24
N PRO A 3 -2.60 -16.02 2.49
CA PRO A 3 -3.65 -16.05 1.47
C PRO A 3 -3.29 -15.17 0.25
N ARG A 4 -3.83 -15.56 -0.91
CA ARG A 4 -3.79 -14.77 -2.15
C ARG A 4 -5.21 -14.56 -2.66
N PHE A 5 -5.45 -13.46 -3.36
CA PHE A 5 -6.74 -13.13 -3.95
C PHE A 5 -6.56 -12.16 -5.13
N LYS A 6 -7.56 -12.09 -6.00
CA LYS A 6 -7.59 -11.06 -7.04
C LYS A 6 -7.92 -9.70 -6.42
N LEU A 7 -7.11 -8.69 -6.72
CA LEU A 7 -7.30 -7.32 -6.20
C LEU A 7 -8.65 -6.71 -6.64
N SER A 8 -9.13 -7.13 -7.80
CA SER A 8 -10.48 -6.90 -8.32
C SER A 8 -10.81 -7.96 -9.37
N PRO A 9 -12.05 -8.03 -9.90
CA PRO A 9 -12.40 -8.97 -10.98
C PRO A 9 -11.49 -8.87 -12.21
N SER A 10 -10.99 -7.66 -12.53
CA SER A 10 -10.07 -7.39 -13.65
C SER A 10 -8.62 -7.15 -13.21
N GLY A 11 -8.35 -7.21 -11.90
CA GLY A 11 -7.03 -6.95 -11.33
C GLY A 11 -6.14 -8.18 -11.25
N PRO A 12 -4.86 -7.99 -10.90
CA PRO A 12 -3.94 -9.09 -10.68
C PRO A 12 -4.30 -9.87 -9.41
N GLU A 13 -3.81 -11.12 -9.36
CA GLU A 13 -3.75 -11.87 -8.12
C GLU A 13 -2.59 -11.36 -7.26
N VAL A 14 -2.86 -11.07 -5.99
CA VAL A 14 -1.91 -10.47 -5.05
C VAL A 14 -1.85 -11.25 -3.73
N SER A 15 -0.77 -11.12 -2.98
CA SER A 15 -0.69 -11.64 -1.62
C SER A 15 -1.50 -10.76 -0.64
N ALA A 16 -2.06 -11.35 0.42
CA ALA A 16 -2.85 -10.62 1.42
C ALA A 16 -2.10 -9.48 2.12
N LEU A 17 -0.76 -9.59 2.17
CA LEU A 17 0.13 -8.52 2.58
C LEU A 17 0.90 -8.01 1.38
N ALA A 18 1.16 -6.70 1.33
CA ALA A 18 2.11 -6.06 0.43
C ALA A 18 3.29 -5.51 1.24
N TYR A 19 4.49 -5.58 0.67
CA TYR A 19 5.68 -4.99 1.27
C TYR A 19 5.86 -3.56 0.75
N GLY A 20 5.65 -2.58 1.63
CA GLY A 20 5.81 -1.16 1.34
C GLY A 20 7.26 -0.71 1.45
N LEU A 21 7.78 -0.16 0.37
CA LEU A 21 9.18 0.25 0.24
C LEU A 21 9.42 1.75 0.57
N TRP A 22 8.45 2.42 1.21
CA TRP A 22 8.60 3.83 1.57
C TRP A 22 9.83 4.11 2.43
N ARG A 23 10.13 3.22 3.39
CA ARG A 23 11.28 3.37 4.30
C ARG A 23 12.56 2.68 3.80
N LEU A 24 12.60 2.25 2.54
CA LEU A 24 13.75 1.52 2.02
C LEU A 24 15.05 2.32 2.11
N ALA A 25 14.98 3.63 1.82
CA ALA A 25 16.13 4.53 1.90
C ALA A 25 16.57 4.85 3.34
N ASP A 26 15.68 4.63 4.33
CA ASP A 26 15.91 4.94 5.75
C ASP A 26 16.30 3.69 6.55
N ASP A 27 16.76 2.61 5.90
CA ASP A 27 17.18 1.40 6.62
C ASP A 27 18.48 1.68 7.38
N PRO A 28 18.49 1.63 8.72
CA PRO A 28 19.68 1.86 9.51
C PRO A 28 20.79 0.83 9.25
N ALA A 29 20.46 -0.35 8.73
CA ALA A 29 21.41 -1.36 8.30
C ALA A 29 21.97 -1.11 6.88
N GLY A 30 21.62 0.02 6.26
CA GLY A 30 22.09 0.42 4.94
C GLY A 30 21.19 -0.04 3.78
N THR A 31 21.54 0.42 2.59
CA THR A 31 20.76 0.25 1.37
C THR A 31 21.53 -0.49 0.28
N SER A 32 22.48 -1.34 0.66
CA SER A 32 23.22 -2.17 -0.30
C SER A 32 22.26 -3.11 -1.06
N THR A 33 22.64 -3.49 -2.27
CA THR A 33 21.84 -4.41 -3.09
C THR A 33 21.57 -5.73 -2.36
N ALA A 34 22.58 -6.26 -1.65
CA ALA A 34 22.44 -7.47 -0.82
C ALA A 34 21.39 -7.29 0.29
N ARG A 35 21.38 -6.13 0.96
CA ARG A 35 20.41 -5.83 2.02
C ARG A 35 18.99 -5.67 1.49
N VAL A 36 18.82 -5.03 0.33
CA VAL A 36 17.52 -4.94 -0.33
C VAL A 36 17.05 -6.34 -0.72
N ARG A 37 17.93 -7.14 -1.32
CA ARG A 37 17.64 -8.51 -1.74
C ARG A 37 17.22 -9.40 -0.57
N GLU A 38 17.90 -9.34 0.56
CA GLU A 38 17.56 -10.09 1.78
C GLU A 38 16.10 -9.85 2.19
N LYS A 39 15.65 -8.58 2.19
CA LYS A 39 14.27 -8.23 2.54
C LYS A 39 13.26 -8.77 1.53
N ILE A 40 13.55 -8.65 0.24
CA ILE A 40 12.67 -9.15 -0.81
C ILE A 40 12.58 -10.68 -0.80
N GLU A 41 13.70 -11.38 -0.67
CA GLU A 41 13.71 -12.84 -0.55
C GLU A 41 12.96 -13.29 0.70
N THR A 42 13.13 -12.60 1.84
CA THR A 42 12.33 -12.86 3.06
C THR A 42 10.83 -12.68 2.81
N CYS A 43 10.42 -11.64 2.07
CA CYS A 43 9.00 -11.48 1.69
C CYS A 43 8.51 -12.69 0.89
N LEU A 44 9.26 -13.09 -0.14
CA LEU A 44 8.90 -14.21 -1.01
C LEU A 44 8.88 -15.57 -0.28
N GLU A 45 9.77 -15.78 0.70
CA GLU A 45 9.80 -16.98 1.56
C GLU A 45 8.50 -17.15 2.34
N VAL A 46 7.93 -16.06 2.87
CA VAL A 46 6.68 -16.11 3.64
C VAL A 46 5.42 -15.94 2.79
N GLY A 47 5.58 -15.75 1.47
CA GLY A 47 4.49 -15.62 0.51
C GLY A 47 3.99 -14.19 0.29
N VAL A 48 4.72 -13.17 0.75
CA VAL A 48 4.48 -11.76 0.41
C VAL A 48 5.10 -11.49 -0.95
N THR A 49 4.27 -11.38 -1.99
CA THR A 49 4.73 -11.22 -3.38
C THR A 49 4.50 -9.82 -3.93
N THR A 50 3.63 -9.02 -3.31
CA THR A 50 3.32 -7.66 -3.77
C THR A 50 4.30 -6.65 -3.18
N MET A 51 5.00 -5.91 -4.05
CA MET A 51 5.97 -4.86 -3.70
C MET A 51 5.36 -3.50 -3.97
N ASP A 52 5.08 -2.73 -2.90
CA ASP A 52 4.40 -1.43 -2.99
C ASP A 52 5.40 -0.28 -2.96
N HIS A 53 5.59 0.34 -4.10
CA HIS A 53 6.43 1.49 -4.36
C HIS A 53 5.62 2.79 -4.53
N ALA A 54 6.33 3.89 -4.64
CA ALA A 54 5.91 5.13 -5.29
C ALA A 54 7.15 5.86 -5.81
N ASP A 55 6.99 6.59 -6.90
CA ASP A 55 8.10 7.33 -7.51
C ASP A 55 8.77 8.32 -6.54
N ILE A 56 7.99 8.96 -5.65
CA ILE A 56 8.50 9.93 -4.67
C ILE A 56 9.20 9.34 -3.45
N TYR A 57 9.14 8.01 -3.24
CA TYR A 57 9.70 7.40 -2.03
C TYR A 57 11.22 7.61 -1.94
N GLY A 58 11.70 7.93 -0.73
CA GLY A 58 13.08 8.28 -0.49
C GLY A 58 13.54 9.47 -1.35
N LEU A 59 12.67 10.47 -1.59
CA LEU A 59 12.93 11.59 -2.50
C LEU A 59 13.38 11.10 -3.90
N TYR A 60 12.64 10.14 -4.46
CA TYR A 60 12.85 9.50 -5.78
C TYR A 60 14.05 8.54 -5.86
N THR A 61 14.45 7.94 -4.75
CA THR A 61 15.59 7.00 -4.74
C THR A 61 15.19 5.53 -4.52
N CYS A 62 14.03 5.26 -3.87
CA CYS A 62 13.64 3.90 -3.50
C CYS A 62 13.44 2.96 -4.70
N GLU A 63 12.84 3.44 -5.80
CA GLU A 63 12.69 2.63 -7.01
C GLU A 63 14.06 2.22 -7.58
N GLY A 64 15.04 3.16 -7.59
CA GLY A 64 16.40 2.87 -8.06
C GLY A 64 17.18 1.91 -7.14
N LEU A 65 16.94 1.97 -5.82
CA LEU A 65 17.50 1.00 -4.87
C LEU A 65 17.00 -0.42 -5.17
N PHE A 66 15.69 -0.56 -5.39
CA PHE A 66 15.06 -1.82 -5.74
C PHE A 66 15.50 -2.31 -7.14
N GLY A 67 15.54 -1.42 -8.13
CA GLY A 67 15.93 -1.74 -9.49
C GLY A 67 17.38 -2.22 -9.63
N ARG A 68 18.29 -1.72 -8.79
CA ARG A 68 19.65 -2.28 -8.72
C ARG A 68 19.63 -3.75 -8.28
N MET A 69 18.81 -4.11 -7.31
CA MET A 69 18.63 -5.49 -6.87
C MET A 69 18.04 -6.34 -8.00
N LEU A 70 17.03 -5.86 -8.73
CA LEU A 70 16.46 -6.59 -9.87
C LEU A 70 17.45 -6.77 -11.02
N ARG A 71 18.36 -5.83 -11.24
CA ARG A 71 19.43 -5.98 -12.25
C ARG A 71 20.37 -7.14 -11.93
N GLU A 72 20.68 -7.33 -10.64
CA GLU A 72 21.54 -8.44 -10.17
C GLU A 72 20.78 -9.76 -10.06
N ALA A 73 19.45 -9.72 -9.89
CA ALA A 73 18.59 -10.90 -9.70
C ALA A 73 17.30 -10.80 -10.53
N PRO A 74 17.40 -10.75 -11.87
CA PRO A 74 16.24 -10.51 -12.76
C PRO A 74 15.17 -11.60 -12.67
N GLN A 75 15.53 -12.83 -12.31
CA GLN A 75 14.61 -13.94 -12.09
C GLN A 75 13.59 -13.69 -10.97
N LEU A 76 13.84 -12.74 -10.08
CA LEU A 76 12.89 -12.39 -9.02
C LEU A 76 11.70 -11.64 -9.55
N ARG A 77 11.83 -10.95 -10.71
CA ARG A 77 10.73 -10.12 -11.27
C ARG A 77 9.43 -10.89 -11.50
N ASP A 78 9.51 -12.12 -11.99
CA ASP A 78 8.34 -12.93 -12.30
C ASP A 78 7.70 -13.59 -11.07
N ARG A 79 8.32 -13.44 -9.90
CA ARG A 79 7.83 -13.95 -8.62
C ARG A 79 7.05 -12.90 -7.83
N MET A 80 6.88 -11.69 -8.37
CA MET A 80 6.27 -10.57 -7.62
C MET A 80 5.35 -9.72 -8.49
N GLU A 81 4.40 -9.09 -7.85
CA GLU A 81 3.59 -8.02 -8.39
C GLU A 81 4.20 -6.68 -7.94
N ILE A 82 4.52 -5.79 -8.89
CA ILE A 82 5.01 -4.44 -8.60
C ILE A 82 3.87 -3.46 -8.69
N VAL A 83 3.57 -2.81 -7.58
CA VAL A 83 2.68 -1.64 -7.48
C VAL A 83 3.58 -0.41 -7.38
N THR A 84 3.32 0.62 -8.17
CA THR A 84 3.93 1.94 -7.96
C THR A 84 2.92 3.05 -8.15
N LYS A 85 3.31 4.28 -7.80
CA LYS A 85 2.40 5.42 -7.77
C LYS A 85 3.06 6.64 -8.40
N CYS A 86 2.24 7.51 -9.01
CA CYS A 86 2.69 8.76 -9.60
C CYS A 86 1.71 9.92 -9.29
N GLY A 87 2.07 11.12 -9.71
CA GLY A 87 1.20 12.30 -9.63
C GLY A 87 1.51 13.26 -8.50
N ILE A 88 2.47 12.96 -7.61
CA ILE A 88 2.97 13.90 -6.62
C ILE A 88 4.34 14.42 -7.06
N ASN A 89 4.53 15.74 -7.03
CA ASN A 89 5.82 16.37 -7.24
C ASN A 89 6.34 16.98 -5.93
N VAL A 90 7.59 16.65 -5.57
CA VAL A 90 8.24 17.15 -4.36
C VAL A 90 9.57 17.80 -4.74
N PRO A 91 9.84 19.05 -4.31
CA PRO A 91 11.14 19.69 -4.50
C PRO A 91 12.26 18.88 -3.84
N CYS A 92 13.28 18.53 -4.61
CA CYS A 92 14.48 17.87 -4.11
C CYS A 92 15.60 17.93 -5.14
N ALA A 93 16.82 17.53 -4.75
CA ALA A 93 17.99 17.51 -5.64
C ALA A 93 17.78 16.66 -6.91
N HIS A 94 16.98 15.58 -6.83
CA HIS A 94 16.65 14.73 -7.98
C HIS A 94 15.57 15.32 -8.90
N ARG A 95 15.01 16.50 -8.53
CA ARG A 95 13.94 17.21 -9.26
C ARG A 95 14.17 18.71 -9.28
N PRO A 96 15.28 19.20 -9.87
CA PRO A 96 15.65 20.60 -9.81
C PRO A 96 14.63 21.56 -10.46
N GLY A 97 13.78 21.07 -11.36
CA GLY A 97 12.70 21.87 -11.96
C GLY A 97 11.40 21.92 -11.15
N VAL A 98 11.32 21.25 -9.99
CA VAL A 98 10.17 21.30 -9.09
C VAL A 98 10.48 22.26 -7.94
N HIS A 99 9.79 23.41 -7.93
CA HIS A 99 10.06 24.47 -6.95
C HIS A 99 9.10 24.48 -5.75
N ALA A 100 7.92 23.83 -5.90
CA ALA A 100 6.92 23.68 -4.84
C ALA A 100 6.27 22.31 -4.93
N ARG A 101 5.81 21.78 -3.79
CA ARG A 101 5.00 20.55 -3.78
C ARG A 101 3.71 20.81 -4.56
N ASN A 102 3.42 19.95 -5.51
CA ASN A 102 2.20 20.01 -6.31
C ASN A 102 1.76 18.61 -6.76
N TYR A 103 0.56 18.54 -7.34
CA TYR A 103 0.06 17.34 -8.01
C TYR A 103 -0.01 17.60 -9.51
N ASP A 104 0.30 16.58 -10.31
CA ASP A 104 0.19 16.62 -11.77
C ASP A 104 -0.19 15.21 -12.26
N THR A 105 -1.47 15.06 -12.60
CA THR A 105 -2.03 13.82 -13.16
C THR A 105 -2.46 13.99 -14.62
N THR A 106 -1.90 15.00 -15.31
CA THR A 106 -2.06 15.15 -16.76
C THR A 106 -1.50 13.92 -17.48
N GLY A 107 -2.05 13.62 -18.63
CA GLY A 107 -1.61 12.47 -19.41
C GLY A 107 -0.11 12.45 -19.69
N PRO A 108 0.49 13.55 -20.17
CA PRO A 108 1.94 13.61 -20.37
C PRO A 108 2.75 13.43 -19.08
N ALA A 109 2.27 13.88 -17.92
CA ALA A 109 2.94 13.68 -16.64
C ALA A 109 2.91 12.21 -16.23
N ILE A 110 1.76 11.53 -16.35
CA ILE A 110 1.62 10.10 -16.09
C ILE A 110 2.60 9.30 -16.94
N GLU A 111 2.66 9.55 -18.24
CA GLU A 111 3.56 8.87 -19.17
C GLU A 111 5.03 9.03 -18.78
N ARG A 112 5.46 10.28 -18.51
CA ARG A 112 6.83 10.55 -18.03
C ARG A 112 7.16 9.85 -16.72
N CYS A 113 6.20 9.79 -15.78
CA CYS A 113 6.39 9.10 -14.51
C CYS A 113 6.54 7.60 -14.71
N VAL A 114 5.68 6.98 -15.53
CA VAL A 114 5.74 5.54 -15.85
C VAL A 114 7.08 5.21 -16.52
N ASP A 115 7.52 5.98 -17.51
CA ASP A 115 8.78 5.73 -18.21
C ASP A 115 9.99 5.83 -17.26
N ARG A 116 9.92 6.75 -16.31
CA ARG A 116 10.94 6.85 -15.26
C ARG A 116 10.88 5.66 -14.32
N SER A 117 9.73 5.32 -13.77
CA SER A 117 9.59 4.18 -12.85
C SER A 117 10.05 2.88 -13.48
N LEU A 118 9.76 2.62 -14.75
CA LEU A 118 10.25 1.44 -15.47
C LEU A 118 11.79 1.41 -15.53
N ARG A 119 12.44 2.55 -15.83
CA ARG A 119 13.90 2.64 -15.84
C ARG A 119 14.51 2.46 -14.45
N GLU A 120 13.97 3.16 -13.45
CA GLU A 120 14.48 3.08 -12.07
C GLU A 120 14.28 1.68 -11.47
N LEU A 121 13.13 1.06 -11.66
CA LEU A 121 12.81 -0.29 -11.22
C LEU A 121 13.53 -1.37 -12.02
N ASN A 122 14.18 -1.03 -13.14
CA ASN A 122 14.82 -1.98 -14.06
C ASN A 122 13.86 -3.11 -14.48
N THR A 123 12.67 -2.74 -14.97
CA THR A 123 11.62 -3.66 -15.42
C THR A 123 10.93 -3.11 -16.66
N ASP A 124 10.37 -4.00 -17.46
CA ASP A 124 9.62 -3.66 -18.68
C ASP A 124 8.14 -3.38 -18.40
N ARG A 125 7.65 -3.72 -17.21
CA ARG A 125 6.22 -3.62 -16.86
C ARG A 125 5.98 -3.27 -15.40
N ILE A 126 4.89 -2.54 -15.15
CA ILE A 126 4.28 -2.29 -13.84
C ILE A 126 2.98 -3.10 -13.76
N ASP A 127 2.78 -3.86 -12.69
CA ASP A 127 1.56 -4.68 -12.55
C ASP A 127 0.37 -3.83 -12.14
N VAL A 128 0.57 -2.84 -11.24
CA VAL A 128 -0.46 -1.87 -10.85
C VAL A 128 0.13 -0.48 -10.73
N LEU A 129 -0.40 0.48 -11.47
CA LEU A 129 -0.09 1.90 -11.32
C LEU A 129 -1.21 2.60 -10.55
N LEU A 130 -0.86 3.32 -9.50
CA LEU A 130 -1.81 4.15 -8.75
C LEU A 130 -1.60 5.63 -9.01
N ILE A 131 -2.68 6.39 -9.14
CA ILE A 131 -2.62 7.83 -8.90
C ILE A 131 -2.47 8.03 -7.40
N HIS A 132 -1.37 8.64 -6.97
CA HIS A 132 -0.97 8.69 -5.55
C HIS A 132 -1.89 9.56 -4.69
N ARG A 133 -2.36 10.68 -5.25
CA ARG A 133 -3.34 11.59 -4.67
C ARG A 133 -4.22 12.20 -5.77
N PRO A 134 -5.47 12.57 -5.46
CA PRO A 134 -6.28 13.36 -6.38
C PRO A 134 -5.57 14.66 -6.75
N ASP A 135 -5.60 15.02 -8.03
CA ASP A 135 -5.15 16.32 -8.52
C ASP A 135 -6.37 17.23 -8.73
N TRP A 136 -6.36 18.39 -8.09
CA TRP A 136 -7.47 19.34 -8.12
C TRP A 136 -7.51 20.20 -9.39
N LEU A 137 -6.43 20.18 -10.19
CA LEU A 137 -6.29 20.99 -11.40
C LEU A 137 -6.44 20.18 -12.69
N THR A 138 -6.33 18.84 -12.61
CA THR A 138 -6.50 17.97 -13.77
C THR A 138 -7.88 17.31 -13.75
N SER A 139 -8.58 17.32 -14.88
CA SER A 139 -9.87 16.64 -14.99
C SER A 139 -9.71 15.12 -14.88
N ALA A 140 -10.72 14.45 -14.32
CA ALA A 140 -10.74 12.98 -14.26
C ALA A 140 -10.70 12.35 -15.65
N GLU A 141 -11.26 13.01 -16.66
CA GLU A 141 -11.22 12.57 -18.08
C GLU A 141 -9.78 12.57 -18.61
N GLU A 142 -9.01 13.64 -18.35
CA GLU A 142 -7.62 13.72 -18.79
C GLU A 142 -6.74 12.69 -18.08
N THR A 143 -6.90 12.54 -16.76
CA THR A 143 -6.23 11.50 -15.97
C THR A 143 -6.56 10.10 -16.52
N ALA A 144 -7.84 9.82 -16.80
CA ALA A 144 -8.28 8.55 -17.37
C ALA A 144 -7.61 8.28 -18.72
N ARG A 145 -7.57 9.27 -19.63
CA ARG A 145 -6.88 9.14 -20.92
C ARG A 145 -5.39 8.84 -20.76
N GLY A 146 -4.72 9.50 -19.81
CA GLY A 146 -3.31 9.23 -19.51
C GLY A 146 -3.08 7.79 -19.03
N LEU A 147 -3.92 7.31 -18.11
CA LEU A 147 -3.88 5.93 -17.62
C LEU A 147 -4.18 4.91 -18.73
N GLN A 148 -5.16 5.19 -19.60
CA GLN A 148 -5.48 4.31 -20.74
C GLN A 148 -4.29 4.19 -21.70
N ARG A 149 -3.57 5.30 -22.01
CA ARG A 149 -2.42 5.28 -22.91
C ARG A 149 -1.28 4.40 -22.38
N VAL A 150 -0.94 4.50 -21.09
CA VAL A 150 0.15 3.67 -20.52
C VAL A 150 -0.22 2.19 -20.46
N VAL A 151 -1.52 1.86 -20.32
CA VAL A 151 -2.03 0.49 -20.40
C VAL A 151 -1.99 -0.02 -21.85
N GLN A 152 -2.46 0.77 -22.82
CA GLN A 152 -2.44 0.42 -24.24
C GLN A 152 -1.01 0.23 -24.77
N ALA A 153 -0.05 1.00 -24.24
CA ALA A 153 1.37 0.85 -24.54
C ALA A 153 2.01 -0.41 -23.92
N GLY A 154 1.27 -1.21 -23.15
CA GLY A 154 1.77 -2.41 -22.48
C GLY A 154 2.70 -2.16 -21.29
N LYS A 155 2.93 -0.89 -20.91
CA LYS A 155 3.82 -0.49 -19.81
C LYS A 155 3.22 -0.77 -18.43
N VAL A 156 1.89 -0.72 -18.33
CA VAL A 156 1.10 -0.92 -17.11
C VAL A 156 0.00 -1.93 -17.36
N ARG A 157 -0.13 -2.93 -16.48
CA ARG A 157 -1.16 -3.97 -16.62
C ARG A 157 -2.52 -3.54 -16.08
N SER A 158 -2.52 -2.88 -14.92
CA SER A 158 -3.73 -2.45 -14.22
C SER A 158 -3.54 -1.08 -13.60
N VAL A 159 -4.65 -0.34 -13.43
CA VAL A 159 -4.63 1.00 -12.85
C VAL A 159 -5.58 1.09 -11.65
N GLY A 160 -5.14 1.79 -10.64
CA GLY A 160 -5.89 2.09 -9.41
C GLY A 160 -5.64 3.51 -8.94
N VAL A 161 -6.08 3.79 -7.74
CA VAL A 161 -5.92 5.10 -7.11
C VAL A 161 -5.47 4.97 -5.66
N SER A 162 -5.07 6.08 -5.06
CA SER A 162 -4.77 6.17 -3.63
C SER A 162 -5.38 7.44 -3.05
N ASN A 163 -6.02 7.30 -1.89
CA ASN A 163 -6.64 8.38 -1.13
C ASN A 163 -7.75 9.15 -1.90
N TYR A 164 -8.44 8.47 -2.79
CA TYR A 164 -9.61 9.00 -3.47
C TYR A 164 -10.84 8.87 -2.58
N THR A 165 -11.68 9.90 -2.57
CA THR A 165 -13.03 9.81 -2.00
C THR A 165 -13.91 8.92 -2.87
N THR A 166 -15.06 8.49 -2.33
CA THR A 166 -16.04 7.69 -3.07
C THR A 166 -16.47 8.36 -4.38
N HIS A 167 -16.70 9.68 -4.36
CA HIS A 167 -17.11 10.45 -5.54
C HIS A 167 -15.97 10.57 -6.57
N GLN A 168 -14.74 10.81 -6.15
CA GLN A 168 -13.57 10.87 -7.04
C GLN A 168 -13.29 9.52 -7.69
N PHE A 169 -13.42 8.44 -6.91
CA PHE A 169 -13.28 7.06 -7.42
C PHE A 169 -14.33 6.77 -8.50
N ALA A 170 -15.60 7.07 -8.22
CA ALA A 170 -16.69 6.87 -9.18
C ALA A 170 -16.52 7.74 -10.44
N LEU A 171 -16.12 9.00 -10.28
CA LEU A 171 -15.87 9.91 -11.40
C LEU A 171 -14.75 9.39 -12.32
N LEU A 172 -13.63 8.95 -11.75
CA LEU A 172 -12.54 8.38 -12.54
C LEU A 172 -12.95 7.08 -13.22
N ALA A 173 -13.70 6.20 -12.53
CA ALA A 173 -14.22 4.96 -13.09
C ALA A 173 -15.11 5.20 -14.32
N HIS A 174 -15.94 6.26 -14.27
CA HIS A 174 -16.78 6.67 -15.40
C HIS A 174 -15.95 6.95 -16.66
N PHE A 175 -14.91 7.79 -16.57
CA PHE A 175 -14.08 8.12 -17.72
C PHE A 175 -13.10 7.02 -18.13
N LEU A 176 -12.70 6.14 -17.20
CA LEU A 176 -11.91 4.95 -17.52
C LEU A 176 -12.73 3.89 -18.28
N GLY A 177 -14.07 3.93 -18.19
CA GLY A 177 -14.95 2.89 -18.68
C GLY A 177 -14.83 1.55 -17.94
N ARG A 178 -14.16 1.57 -16.79
CA ARG A 178 -13.96 0.41 -15.88
C ARG A 178 -13.63 0.88 -14.48
N VAL A 179 -13.87 0.01 -13.49
CA VAL A 179 -13.53 0.29 -12.10
C VAL A 179 -12.01 0.23 -11.91
N PRO A 180 -11.38 1.22 -11.23
CA PRO A 180 -9.98 1.10 -10.79
C PRO A 180 -9.79 -0.15 -9.92
N VAL A 181 -8.66 -0.86 -10.09
CA VAL A 181 -8.47 -2.18 -9.45
C VAL A 181 -8.30 -2.11 -7.93
N THR A 182 -8.02 -0.93 -7.38
CA THR A 182 -7.92 -0.68 -5.93
C THR A 182 -7.99 0.80 -5.62
N ASN A 183 -8.35 1.13 -4.37
CA ASN A 183 -8.09 2.42 -3.74
C ASN A 183 -7.18 2.18 -2.53
N GLN A 184 -5.95 2.69 -2.56
CA GLN A 184 -5.02 2.54 -1.44
C GLN A 184 -5.24 3.67 -0.43
N VAL A 185 -5.72 3.32 0.79
CA VAL A 185 -6.14 4.27 1.83
C VAL A 185 -5.52 3.93 3.18
N GLU A 186 -5.45 4.90 4.09
CA GLU A 186 -5.00 4.67 5.46
C GLU A 186 -6.08 3.92 6.25
N VAL A 187 -5.72 2.75 6.80
CA VAL A 187 -6.61 2.01 7.70
C VAL A 187 -5.79 1.41 8.83
N SER A 188 -6.13 1.77 10.05
CA SER A 188 -5.56 1.19 11.27
C SER A 188 -6.52 1.41 12.44
N LEU A 189 -6.24 0.81 13.59
CA LEU A 189 -6.95 1.11 14.85
C LEU A 189 -6.89 2.60 15.24
N LEU A 190 -5.86 3.34 14.79
CA LEU A 190 -5.72 4.78 15.04
C LEU A 190 -6.25 5.65 13.88
N ARG A 191 -6.69 5.04 12.78
CA ARG A 191 -7.20 5.75 11.59
C ARG A 191 -8.31 4.94 10.94
N MET A 192 -9.54 5.34 11.19
CA MET A 192 -10.74 4.60 10.78
C MET A 192 -11.64 5.37 9.79
N ASP A 193 -11.17 6.51 9.28
CA ASP A 193 -12.01 7.37 8.41
C ASP A 193 -12.58 6.58 7.24
N ALA A 194 -11.78 5.76 6.57
CA ALA A 194 -12.22 4.96 5.42
C ALA A 194 -13.33 3.95 5.75
N ILE A 195 -13.49 3.58 7.03
CA ILE A 195 -14.59 2.71 7.51
C ILE A 195 -15.90 3.51 7.58
N TYR A 196 -15.82 4.82 7.93
CA TYR A 196 -16.99 5.65 8.18
C TYR A 196 -17.45 6.47 6.97
N ASP A 197 -16.53 6.81 6.04
CA ASP A 197 -16.80 7.69 4.91
C ASP A 197 -17.35 6.98 3.67
N GLY A 198 -17.58 5.67 3.77
CA GLY A 198 -18.09 4.83 2.68
C GLY A 198 -17.04 4.33 1.70
N THR A 199 -15.76 4.65 1.90
CA THR A 199 -14.68 4.20 0.98
C THR A 199 -14.58 2.68 0.94
N LEU A 200 -14.60 2.01 2.09
CA LEU A 200 -14.53 0.54 2.14
C LEU A 200 -15.82 -0.11 1.63
N ASP A 201 -16.98 0.50 1.87
CA ASP A 201 -18.27 0.02 1.36
C ASP A 201 -18.32 0.10 -0.17
N GLN A 202 -17.85 1.20 -0.75
CA GLN A 202 -17.73 1.36 -2.20
C GLN A 202 -16.80 0.30 -2.80
N CYS A 203 -15.66 0.04 -2.19
CA CYS A 203 -14.74 -1.00 -2.64
C CYS A 203 -15.42 -2.37 -2.60
N GLN A 204 -16.10 -2.70 -1.50
CA GLN A 204 -16.83 -3.97 -1.35
C GLN A 204 -17.94 -4.11 -2.40
N ALA A 205 -18.75 -3.07 -2.62
CA ALA A 205 -19.82 -3.08 -3.61
C ALA A 205 -19.30 -3.28 -5.04
N ALA A 206 -18.12 -2.74 -5.34
CA ALA A 206 -17.45 -2.86 -6.65
C ALA A 206 -16.68 -4.18 -6.83
N GLY A 207 -16.59 -5.04 -5.79
CA GLY A 207 -15.75 -6.23 -5.80
C GLY A 207 -14.25 -5.92 -5.85
N VAL A 208 -13.85 -4.75 -5.32
CA VAL A 208 -12.48 -4.26 -5.28
C VAL A 208 -11.94 -4.40 -3.86
N HIS A 209 -10.74 -4.95 -3.72
CA HIS A 209 -10.04 -4.99 -2.45
C HIS A 209 -9.20 -3.72 -2.28
N PRO A 210 -9.44 -2.88 -1.24
CA PRO A 210 -8.59 -1.73 -0.97
C PRO A 210 -7.20 -2.18 -0.52
N MET A 211 -6.19 -1.30 -0.67
CA MET A 211 -4.89 -1.49 -0.04
C MET A 211 -4.83 -0.61 1.21
N ALA A 212 -4.56 -1.22 2.38
CA ALA A 212 -4.50 -0.50 3.65
C ALA A 212 -3.06 -0.11 3.99
N TRP A 213 -2.70 1.16 3.82
CA TRP A 213 -1.38 1.64 4.24
C TRP A 213 -1.35 2.08 5.70
N SER A 214 -0.16 2.07 6.32
CA SER A 214 0.07 2.36 7.75
C SER A 214 -0.83 1.58 8.72
N PRO A 215 -0.95 0.25 8.62
CA PRO A 215 -1.84 -0.55 9.46
C PRO A 215 -1.47 -0.48 10.96
N LEU A 216 -0.25 -0.07 11.27
CA LEU A 216 0.24 0.17 12.64
C LEU A 216 0.26 1.65 13.02
N GLY A 217 -0.50 2.51 12.31
CA GLY A 217 -0.54 3.96 12.56
C GLY A 217 0.83 4.63 12.42
N GLY A 218 1.64 4.24 11.43
CA GLY A 218 3.02 4.73 11.27
C GLY A 218 4.00 4.24 12.34
N GLY A 219 3.63 3.26 13.13
CA GLY A 219 4.37 2.73 14.29
C GLY A 219 3.80 3.18 15.65
N ARG A 220 2.88 4.16 15.67
CA ARG A 220 2.29 4.71 16.89
C ARG A 220 1.56 3.65 17.74
N LEU A 221 0.94 2.64 17.14
CA LEU A 221 0.31 1.54 17.88
C LEU A 221 1.28 0.81 18.80
N LEU A 222 2.57 0.76 18.43
CA LEU A 222 3.59 0.03 19.19
C LEU A 222 4.40 0.94 20.10
N SER A 223 4.62 2.22 19.73
CA SER A 223 5.53 3.12 20.42
C SER A 223 4.99 4.55 20.62
N GLY A 224 3.75 4.84 20.24
CA GLY A 224 3.15 6.16 20.44
C GLY A 224 2.90 6.46 21.93
N HIS A 225 2.99 7.74 22.30
CA HIS A 225 2.85 8.21 23.67
C HIS A 225 1.52 8.93 23.94
N ASP A 226 0.74 9.19 22.89
CA ASP A 226 -0.60 9.78 23.04
C ASP A 226 -1.58 8.78 23.67
N GLU A 227 -2.65 9.32 24.27
CA GLU A 227 -3.63 8.55 25.04
C GLU A 227 -4.28 7.44 24.20
N ALA A 228 -4.66 7.73 22.95
CA ALA A 228 -5.28 6.75 22.06
C ALA A 228 -4.32 5.59 21.74
N SER A 229 -3.05 5.90 21.45
CA SER A 229 -2.01 4.89 21.23
C SER A 229 -1.76 4.04 22.46
N ALA A 230 -1.70 4.65 23.65
CA ALA A 230 -1.45 3.93 24.92
C ALA A 230 -2.62 2.98 25.24
N ARG A 231 -3.85 3.47 25.16
CA ARG A 231 -5.08 2.70 25.41
C ARG A 231 -5.22 1.52 24.43
N THR A 232 -5.01 1.77 23.13
CA THR A 232 -5.08 0.73 22.10
C THR A 232 -3.98 -0.31 22.28
N ARG A 233 -2.77 0.11 22.63
CA ARG A 233 -1.65 -0.82 22.90
C ARG A 233 -1.94 -1.75 24.09
N THR A 234 -2.56 -1.24 25.15
CA THR A 234 -2.99 -2.08 26.28
C THR A 234 -3.98 -3.16 25.85
N ALA A 235 -4.96 -2.80 25.02
CA ALA A 235 -5.92 -3.78 24.49
C ALA A 235 -5.26 -4.79 23.54
N LEU A 236 -4.36 -4.33 22.65
CA LEU A 236 -3.57 -5.20 21.79
C LEU A 236 -2.73 -6.19 22.59
N ALA A 237 -2.07 -5.74 23.66
CA ALA A 237 -1.25 -6.61 24.53
C ALA A 237 -2.09 -7.71 25.20
N ARG A 238 -3.32 -7.39 25.63
CA ARG A 238 -4.24 -8.37 26.21
C ARG A 238 -4.61 -9.44 25.18
N VAL A 239 -5.12 -9.03 23.99
CA VAL A 239 -5.51 -9.98 22.95
C VAL A 239 -4.31 -10.79 22.45
N SER A 240 -3.14 -10.17 22.36
CA SER A 240 -1.87 -10.81 22.01
C SER A 240 -1.51 -11.93 23.00
N ALA A 241 -1.62 -11.66 24.30
CA ALA A 241 -1.35 -12.64 25.35
C ALA A 241 -2.35 -13.80 25.32
N ASP A 242 -3.64 -13.50 25.14
CA ASP A 242 -4.71 -14.52 25.07
C ASP A 242 -4.50 -15.49 23.88
N LEU A 243 -3.98 -14.98 22.76
CA LEU A 243 -3.78 -15.76 21.53
C LEU A 243 -2.36 -16.32 21.36
N GLY A 244 -1.40 -15.91 22.22
CA GLY A 244 0.00 -16.33 22.09
C GLY A 244 0.70 -15.84 20.81
N VAL A 245 0.31 -14.65 20.32
CA VAL A 245 0.83 -14.03 19.08
C VAL A 245 1.36 -12.63 19.37
N SER A 246 2.03 -11.98 18.39
CA SER A 246 2.50 -10.60 18.58
C SER A 246 1.35 -9.59 18.45
N ALA A 247 1.50 -8.43 19.11
CA ALA A 247 0.57 -7.31 18.98
C ALA A 247 0.51 -6.77 17.53
N GLU A 248 1.61 -6.88 16.78
CA GLU A 248 1.64 -6.58 15.34
C GLU A 248 0.69 -7.49 14.57
N GLN A 249 0.74 -8.81 14.82
CA GLN A 249 -0.15 -9.78 14.18
C GLN A 249 -1.62 -9.50 14.48
N VAL A 250 -1.95 -9.16 15.74
CA VAL A 250 -3.32 -8.79 16.13
C VAL A 250 -3.80 -7.54 15.40
N ALA A 251 -2.97 -6.50 15.32
CA ALA A 251 -3.31 -5.25 14.61
C ALA A 251 -3.51 -5.47 13.10
N LEU A 252 -2.68 -6.31 12.46
CA LEU A 252 -2.84 -6.66 11.05
C LEU A 252 -4.12 -7.49 10.81
N ALA A 253 -4.40 -8.46 11.69
CA ALA A 253 -5.62 -9.28 11.63
C ALA A 253 -6.87 -8.41 11.76
N TRP A 254 -6.85 -7.40 12.62
CA TRP A 254 -7.97 -6.46 12.77
C TRP A 254 -8.33 -5.79 11.43
N VAL A 255 -7.34 -5.38 10.63
CA VAL A 255 -7.54 -4.77 9.31
C VAL A 255 -8.00 -5.80 8.27
N THR A 256 -7.36 -6.98 8.21
CA THR A 256 -7.68 -8.00 7.18
C THR A 256 -9.07 -8.59 7.35
N MET A 257 -9.67 -8.52 8.54
CA MET A 257 -11.03 -9.01 8.81
C MET A 257 -12.15 -8.07 8.37
N LEU A 258 -11.85 -6.84 7.94
CA LEU A 258 -12.86 -5.93 7.38
C LEU A 258 -13.55 -6.58 6.17
N PRO A 259 -14.87 -6.40 5.99
CA PRO A 259 -15.64 -7.06 4.90
C PRO A 259 -15.10 -6.80 3.49
N SER A 260 -14.47 -5.62 3.26
CA SER A 260 -13.79 -5.28 2.00
C SER A 260 -12.49 -6.05 1.79
N ARG A 261 -12.01 -6.84 2.78
CA ARG A 261 -10.78 -7.64 2.76
C ARG A 261 -9.57 -6.86 2.23
N PRO A 262 -9.11 -5.82 2.95
CA PRO A 262 -7.99 -5.02 2.49
C PRO A 262 -6.70 -5.85 2.33
N GLN A 263 -5.95 -5.61 1.26
CA GLN A 263 -4.53 -5.96 1.20
C GLN A 263 -3.76 -5.04 2.15
N VAL A 264 -3.05 -5.59 3.11
CA VAL A 264 -2.38 -4.78 4.14
C VAL A 264 -0.93 -4.49 3.74
N VAL A 265 -0.56 -3.20 3.71
CA VAL A 265 0.80 -2.75 3.35
C VAL A 265 1.66 -2.64 4.60
N ILE A 266 2.60 -3.57 4.78
CA ILE A 266 3.59 -3.54 5.85
C ILE A 266 4.83 -2.76 5.42
N GLY A 267 5.52 -2.05 6.34
CA GLY A 267 6.62 -1.14 5.98
C GLY A 267 7.82 -1.23 6.92
N THR A 268 8.28 -2.45 7.25
CA THR A 268 9.45 -2.68 8.11
C THR A 268 10.71 -2.95 7.30
N ASN A 269 11.87 -2.49 7.79
CA ASN A 269 13.19 -2.84 7.23
C ASN A 269 13.83 -4.07 7.91
N GLN A 270 13.14 -4.72 8.86
CA GLN A 270 13.67 -5.88 9.61
C GLN A 270 13.08 -7.18 9.05
N PRO A 271 13.90 -8.12 8.52
CA PRO A 271 13.43 -9.41 7.99
C PRO A 271 12.64 -10.24 9.02
N SER A 272 13.04 -10.20 10.30
CA SER A 272 12.30 -10.89 11.37
C SER A 272 10.86 -10.39 11.52
N ARG A 273 10.64 -9.09 11.39
CA ARG A 273 9.30 -8.50 11.46
C ARG A 273 8.47 -8.77 10.19
N ILE A 274 9.12 -8.94 9.04
CA ILE A 274 8.43 -9.40 7.82
C ILE A 274 7.87 -10.82 8.04
N ARG A 275 8.68 -11.72 8.62
CA ARG A 275 8.24 -13.08 8.96
C ARG A 275 7.12 -13.07 9.99
N ASP A 276 7.23 -12.25 11.04
CA ASP A 276 6.19 -12.12 12.07
C ASP A 276 4.87 -11.63 11.47
N ALA A 277 4.88 -10.59 10.65
CA ALA A 277 3.70 -10.01 10.02
C ALA A 277 2.91 -11.05 9.19
N ALA A 278 3.59 -12.01 8.56
CA ALA A 278 2.93 -13.08 7.79
C ALA A 278 1.97 -13.93 8.65
N GLY A 279 2.20 -14.04 9.96
CA GLY A 279 1.26 -14.67 10.90
C GLY A 279 -0.05 -13.90 10.99
N GLY A 280 -0.01 -12.56 11.02
CA GLY A 280 -1.18 -11.70 11.11
C GLY A 280 -2.16 -11.83 9.94
N ALA A 281 -1.65 -12.16 8.74
CA ALA A 281 -2.51 -12.36 7.57
C ALA A 281 -3.39 -13.62 7.64
N ARG A 282 -3.13 -14.52 8.58
CA ARG A 282 -3.88 -15.78 8.78
C ARG A 282 -4.64 -15.80 10.10
N LEU A 283 -4.36 -14.85 10.97
CA LEU A 283 -4.97 -14.76 12.28
C LEU A 283 -6.44 -14.31 12.13
N VAL A 284 -7.32 -15.00 12.83
CA VAL A 284 -8.75 -14.65 12.91
C VAL A 284 -9.06 -14.31 14.37
N LEU A 285 -9.49 -13.09 14.61
CA LEU A 285 -9.96 -12.64 15.92
C LEU A 285 -11.42 -13.07 16.13
N SER A 286 -11.81 -13.33 17.36
CA SER A 286 -13.23 -13.42 17.67
C SER A 286 -13.90 -12.07 17.44
N ARG A 287 -15.21 -12.07 17.25
CA ARG A 287 -15.98 -10.81 17.11
C ARG A 287 -15.80 -9.92 18.35
N GLU A 288 -15.78 -10.49 19.54
CA GLU A 288 -15.58 -9.77 20.79
C GLU A 288 -14.18 -9.14 20.87
N GLN A 289 -13.13 -9.89 20.51
CA GLN A 289 -11.76 -9.37 20.46
C GLN A 289 -11.64 -8.20 19.45
N TRP A 290 -12.24 -8.35 18.27
CA TRP A 290 -12.19 -7.32 17.22
C TRP A 290 -12.85 -6.02 17.68
N TYR A 291 -14.05 -6.12 18.29
CA TYR A 291 -14.76 -4.94 18.78
C TYR A 291 -14.15 -4.34 20.05
N ALA A 292 -13.57 -5.14 20.95
CA ALA A 292 -12.85 -4.64 22.09
C ALA A 292 -11.63 -3.78 21.70
N LEU A 293 -10.94 -4.15 20.62
CA LEU A 293 -9.87 -3.34 20.03
C LEU A 293 -10.39 -2.03 19.44
N TRP A 294 -11.56 -2.07 18.76
CA TRP A 294 -12.23 -0.87 18.26
C TRP A 294 -12.57 0.09 19.40
N GLU A 295 -13.28 -0.39 20.46
CA GLU A 295 -13.64 0.44 21.62
C GLU A 295 -12.40 1.07 22.29
N ALA A 296 -11.36 0.26 22.50
CA ALA A 296 -10.10 0.76 23.04
C ALA A 296 -9.49 1.86 22.18
N ALA A 297 -9.53 1.73 20.85
CA ALA A 297 -9.01 2.72 19.93
C ALA A 297 -9.84 4.01 19.96
N GLN A 298 -11.17 3.92 19.99
CA GLN A 298 -12.07 5.08 20.03
C GLN A 298 -12.14 5.74 21.40
N GLY A 299 -11.84 5.02 22.48
CA GLY A 299 -11.96 5.51 23.86
C GLY A 299 -13.41 5.67 24.33
N ARG A 300 -14.35 5.02 23.67
CA ARG A 300 -15.77 5.01 24.00
C ARG A 300 -16.40 3.68 23.56
N ASN A 301 -17.50 3.35 24.20
CA ASN A 301 -18.26 2.15 23.83
C ASN A 301 -18.78 2.25 22.37
N ILE A 302 -18.99 1.11 21.75
CA ILE A 302 -19.66 1.01 20.46
C ILE A 302 -21.11 1.47 20.66
N PRO A 303 -21.65 2.35 19.80
CA PRO A 303 -23.02 2.84 19.95
C PRO A 303 -24.04 1.73 19.68
#